data_d0d3d71dede27aeb4af9eb43316a3a27
#
_entry.id   d0d3d71dede27aeb4af9eb43316a3a27
#
_cell.length_a   1.000
_cell.length_b   1.000
_cell.length_c   1.000
_cell.angle_alpha   90.00
_cell.angle_beta   90.00
_cell.angle_gamma   90.00
#
_symmetry.space_group_name_H-M   'P 1'
#
loop_
_entity.id
_entity.type
_entity.pdbx_description
1 polymer ?
#
loop_
_entity_poly.entity_id
_entity_poly.type
_entity_poly.pdbx_seq_one_letter_code
_entity_poly.pdbx_strand_id
1 'polypeptide(L)'
;MATETFQASRWTKGNHLFTTVIEVTDSAVIRRKRSWFTVNEISIHLSKVASVRIETGLLWSDLTIESTGGSDPLASHGHTKADARRIKELIEAAQSRGIR
;
A
#
# COMPACT_ATOMS: atom_id res chain seq x y z
N MET A 1 10.52 9.33 13.53
CA MET A 1 10.06 8.93 12.21
C MET A 1 8.86 8.03 12.35
N ALA A 2 7.80 8.35 11.67
CA ALA A 2 6.58 7.59 11.75
C ALA A 2 6.54 6.54 10.64
N THR A 3 6.37 5.30 11.02
CA THR A 3 6.17 4.20 10.08
C THR A 3 4.92 3.45 10.54
N GLU A 4 3.95 3.31 9.65
CA GLU A 4 2.76 2.53 9.94
C GLU A 4 2.69 1.35 8.99
N THR A 5 2.31 0.22 9.54
CA THR A 5 2.26 -1.05 8.81
C THR A 5 0.82 -1.55 8.78
N PHE A 6 0.37 -1.97 7.61
CA PHE A 6 -0.99 -2.44 7.37
C PHE A 6 -0.94 -3.82 6.74
N GLN A 7 -1.56 -4.78 7.38
CA GLN A 7 -1.55 -6.17 6.91
C GLN A 7 -2.90 -6.53 6.30
N ALA A 8 -2.87 -7.14 5.11
CA ALA A 8 -4.08 -7.60 4.46
C ALA A 8 -4.67 -8.79 5.20
N SER A 9 -5.97 -9.02 5.02
CA SER A 9 -6.65 -10.15 5.63
C SER A 9 -6.22 -11.46 4.97
N ARG A 10 -6.01 -12.49 5.78
CA ARG A 10 -5.72 -13.84 5.29
C ARG A 10 -6.91 -14.47 4.58
N TRP A 11 -8.09 -13.95 4.80
CA TRP A 11 -9.32 -14.49 4.23
C TRP A 11 -9.58 -14.01 2.82
N THR A 12 -8.75 -13.09 2.31
CA THR A 12 -8.89 -12.60 0.94
C THR A 12 -8.05 -13.42 -0.02
N LYS A 13 -8.47 -13.42 -1.28
CA LYS A 13 -7.78 -14.15 -2.33
C LYS A 13 -6.33 -13.68 -2.43
N GLY A 14 -5.41 -14.63 -2.48
CA GLY A 14 -3.99 -14.34 -2.58
C GLY A 14 -3.29 -14.13 -1.25
N ASN A 15 -4.03 -14.16 -0.13
CA ASN A 15 -3.45 -13.90 1.19
C ASN A 15 -3.60 -15.07 2.16
N HIS A 16 -3.87 -16.27 1.67
CA HIS A 16 -4.17 -17.42 2.54
C HIS A 16 -2.98 -17.87 3.38
N LEU A 17 -1.82 -17.98 2.77
CA LEU A 17 -0.62 -18.45 3.45
C LEU A 17 0.26 -17.28 3.89
N PHE A 18 0.44 -16.32 3.02
CA PHE A 18 1.28 -15.16 3.26
C PHE A 18 0.48 -13.90 2.96
N THR A 19 0.29 -13.08 3.98
CA THR A 19 -0.46 -11.85 3.80
C THR A 19 0.41 -10.77 3.16
N THR A 20 -0.23 -9.90 2.37
CA THR A 20 0.44 -8.72 1.83
C THR A 20 0.51 -7.65 2.90
N VAL A 21 1.65 -7.01 3.03
CA VAL A 21 1.88 -5.94 3.99
C VAL A 21 2.18 -4.65 3.26
N ILE A 22 1.50 -3.58 3.64
CA ILE A 22 1.79 -2.23 3.18
C ILE A 22 2.42 -1.46 4.34
N GLU A 23 3.56 -0.86 4.07
CA GLU A 23 4.25 -0.03 5.05
C GLU A 23 4.36 1.39 4.50
N VAL A 24 3.95 2.37 5.30
CA VAL A 24 4.06 3.77 4.91
C VAL A 24 5.06 4.42 5.85
N THR A 25 6.16 4.91 5.29
CA THR A 25 7.20 5.61 6.02
C THR A 25 7.13 7.10 5.73
N ASP A 26 8.05 7.87 6.29
CA ASP A 26 8.12 9.31 6.02
C ASP A 26 8.42 9.64 4.57
N SER A 27 9.01 8.70 3.83
CA SER A 27 9.49 8.97 2.48
C SER A 27 8.98 8.02 1.41
N ALA A 28 8.39 6.88 1.79
CA ALA A 28 8.02 5.87 0.82
C ALA A 28 6.80 5.07 1.25
N VAL A 29 6.14 4.47 0.28
CA VAL A 29 5.15 3.43 0.51
C VAL A 29 5.71 2.13 -0.05
N ILE A 30 5.63 1.05 0.72
CA ILE A 30 6.29 -0.21 0.41
C ILE A 30 5.27 -1.33 0.52
N ARG A 31 5.24 -2.19 -0.49
CA ARG A 31 4.42 -3.40 -0.47
C ARG A 31 5.34 -4.61 -0.40
N ARG A 32 5.12 -5.49 0.60
CA ARG A 32 5.87 -6.74 0.74
C ARG A 32 4.91 -7.91 0.67
N LYS A 33 5.28 -8.89 -0.12
CA LYS A 33 4.56 -10.16 -0.21
C LYS A 33 5.57 -11.29 -0.14
N ARG A 34 5.47 -12.11 0.88
CA ARG A 34 6.34 -13.29 1.01
C ARG A 34 5.76 -14.47 0.26
N SER A 35 6.66 -15.33 -0.19
CA SER A 35 6.31 -16.66 -0.65
C SER A 35 7.23 -17.64 0.05
N TRP A 36 7.17 -18.93 -0.34
CA TRP A 36 7.97 -19.95 0.34
C TRP A 36 9.46 -19.66 0.32
N PHE A 37 9.97 -19.13 -0.78
CA PHE A 37 11.41 -18.96 -0.96
C PHE A 37 11.82 -17.54 -1.30
N THR A 38 10.88 -16.63 -1.45
CA THR A 38 11.20 -15.26 -1.88
C THR A 38 10.39 -14.24 -1.12
N VAL A 39 10.86 -13.00 -1.16
CA VAL A 39 10.09 -11.83 -0.73
C VAL A 39 10.00 -10.89 -1.91
N ASN A 40 8.79 -10.57 -2.33
CA ASN A 40 8.57 -9.58 -3.37
C ASN A 40 8.28 -8.24 -2.70
N GLU A 41 9.07 -7.24 -3.04
CA GLU A 41 8.93 -5.92 -2.43
C GLU A 41 8.89 -4.86 -3.51
N ILE A 42 7.89 -3.99 -3.44
CA ILE A 42 7.75 -2.84 -4.33
C ILE A 42 7.74 -1.60 -3.46
N SER A 43 8.58 -0.63 -3.77
CA SER A 43 8.68 0.61 -3.02
C SER A 43 8.52 1.79 -3.96
N ILE A 44 7.66 2.75 -3.58
CA ILE A 44 7.46 3.98 -4.34
C ILE A 44 7.74 5.15 -3.41
N HIS A 45 8.68 6.01 -3.80
CA HIS A 45 8.96 7.22 -3.04
C HIS A 45 7.72 8.13 -3.08
N LEU A 46 7.38 8.74 -1.95
CA LEU A 46 6.16 9.53 -1.86
C LEU A 46 6.10 10.69 -2.86
N SER A 47 7.26 11.25 -3.22
CA SER A 47 7.31 12.29 -4.25
C SER A 47 6.95 11.78 -5.64
N LYS A 48 6.99 10.47 -5.84
CA LYS A 48 6.68 9.83 -7.13
C LYS A 48 5.26 9.27 -7.18
N VAL A 49 4.49 9.36 -6.12
CA VAL A 49 3.11 8.87 -6.12
C VAL A 49 2.25 9.84 -6.90
N ALA A 50 1.64 9.35 -7.97
CA ALA A 50 0.74 10.13 -8.81
C ALA A 50 -0.70 10.06 -8.30
N SER A 51 -1.14 8.88 -7.88
CA SER A 51 -2.51 8.71 -7.39
C SER A 51 -2.60 7.52 -6.44
N VAL A 52 -3.59 7.58 -5.56
CA VAL A 52 -3.97 6.48 -4.68
C VAL A 52 -5.43 6.17 -4.97
N ARG A 53 -5.68 4.95 -5.44
CA ARG A 53 -7.04 4.50 -5.76
C ARG A 53 -7.46 3.45 -4.76
N ILE A 54 -8.66 3.60 -4.21
CA ILE A 54 -9.25 2.62 -3.31
C ILE A 54 -10.55 2.14 -3.94
N GLU A 55 -10.65 0.84 -4.15
CA GLU A 55 -11.89 0.22 -4.58
C GLU A 55 -12.48 -0.50 -3.38
N THR A 56 -13.59 0.02 -2.87
CA THR A 56 -14.23 -0.49 -1.66
C THR A 56 -15.29 -1.51 -2.04
N GLY A 57 -15.07 -2.75 -1.64
CA GLY A 57 -16.05 -3.81 -1.81
C GLY A 57 -16.95 -3.92 -0.60
N LEU A 58 -17.63 -5.06 -0.47
CA LEU A 58 -18.56 -5.28 0.62
C LEU A 58 -17.85 -5.39 1.97
N LEU A 59 -16.79 -6.17 2.03
CA LEU A 59 -16.03 -6.40 3.27
C LEU A 59 -14.62 -5.84 3.25
N TRP A 60 -13.99 -5.82 2.09
CA TRP A 60 -12.57 -5.47 1.95
C TRP A 60 -12.38 -4.39 0.91
N SER A 61 -11.23 -3.73 0.99
CA SER A 61 -10.84 -2.72 0.01
C SER A 61 -9.58 -3.15 -0.72
N ASP A 62 -9.52 -2.80 -1.99
CA ASP A 62 -8.33 -2.97 -2.81
C ASP A 62 -7.66 -1.62 -2.98
N LEU A 63 -6.34 -1.63 -2.95
CA LEU A 63 -5.54 -0.42 -3.00
C LEU A 63 -4.62 -0.46 -4.21
N THR A 64 -4.61 0.62 -4.99
CA THR A 64 -3.68 0.77 -6.10
C THR A 64 -3.00 2.13 -6.01
N ILE A 65 -1.67 2.12 -6.03
CA ILE A 65 -0.87 3.34 -5.95
C ILE A 65 -0.06 3.44 -7.23
N GLU A 66 -0.31 4.51 -8.00
CA GLU A 66 0.35 4.72 -9.27
C GLU A 66 1.48 5.73 -9.12
N SER A 67 2.58 5.51 -9.86
CA SER A 67 3.73 6.39 -9.82
C SER A 67 3.83 7.23 -11.09
N THR A 68 4.54 8.35 -10.98
CA THR A 68 4.75 9.24 -12.12
C THR A 68 5.87 8.80 -13.05
N GLY A 69 6.68 7.86 -12.62
CA GLY A 69 7.90 7.50 -13.35
C GLY A 69 7.76 6.36 -14.35
N GLY A 70 6.52 5.93 -14.65
CA GLY A 70 6.30 4.80 -15.54
C GLY A 70 6.56 3.44 -14.94
N SER A 71 6.76 3.38 -13.63
CA SER A 71 6.89 2.11 -12.91
C SER A 71 5.54 1.41 -12.80
N ASP A 72 5.58 0.11 -12.56
CA ASP A 72 4.36 -0.66 -12.33
C ASP A 72 3.61 -0.13 -11.11
N PRO A 73 2.28 -0.09 -11.17
CA PRO A 73 1.49 0.30 -10.01
C PRO A 73 1.71 -0.67 -8.84
N LEU A 74 1.65 -0.13 -7.63
CA LEU A 74 1.65 -0.93 -6.43
C LEU A 74 0.21 -1.30 -6.12
N ALA A 75 -0.12 -2.58 -6.16
CA ALA A 75 -1.47 -3.05 -5.91
C ALA A 75 -1.50 -3.99 -4.71
N SER A 76 -2.52 -3.87 -3.88
CA SER A 76 -2.70 -4.74 -2.74
C SER A 76 -4.19 -4.97 -2.50
N HIS A 77 -4.55 -6.18 -2.11
CA HIS A 77 -5.94 -6.59 -1.96
C HIS A 77 -6.23 -7.01 -0.53
N GLY A 78 -7.45 -6.81 -0.10
CA GLY A 78 -7.92 -7.39 1.14
C GLY A 78 -7.62 -6.59 2.39
N HIS A 79 -7.44 -5.31 2.27
CA HIS A 79 -7.30 -4.44 3.43
C HIS A 79 -8.67 -4.06 3.98
N THR A 80 -8.75 -3.77 5.28
CA THR A 80 -9.98 -3.22 5.83
C THR A 80 -10.20 -1.84 5.23
N LYS A 81 -11.47 -1.39 5.23
CA LYS A 81 -11.80 -0.07 4.70
C LYS A 81 -11.09 1.03 5.49
N ALA A 82 -10.98 0.85 6.81
CA ALA A 82 -10.29 1.81 7.66
C ALA A 82 -8.80 1.88 7.34
N ASP A 83 -8.16 0.72 7.13
CA ASP A 83 -6.73 0.69 6.80
C ASP A 83 -6.46 1.32 5.44
N ALA A 84 -7.28 1.01 4.45
CA ALA A 84 -7.11 1.58 3.11
C ALA A 84 -7.23 3.11 3.16
N ARG A 85 -8.21 3.62 3.89
CA ARG A 85 -8.39 5.06 4.06
C ARG A 85 -7.21 5.68 4.80
N ARG A 86 -6.72 5.00 5.83
CA ARG A 86 -5.57 5.49 6.61
C ARG A 86 -4.30 5.57 5.76
N ILE A 87 -4.07 4.57 4.92
CA ILE A 87 -2.93 4.58 3.99
C ILE A 87 -3.01 5.80 3.08
N LYS A 88 -4.18 6.05 2.51
CA LYS A 88 -4.38 7.21 1.64
C LYS A 88 -4.13 8.52 2.38
N GLU A 89 -4.66 8.64 3.60
CA GLU A 89 -4.47 9.83 4.43
C GLU A 89 -3.01 10.09 4.73
N LEU A 90 -2.26 9.04 5.07
CA LEU A 90 -0.84 9.17 5.38
C LEU A 90 -0.04 9.65 4.18
N ILE A 91 -0.33 9.11 3.01
CA ILE A 91 0.36 9.51 1.78
C ILE A 91 0.03 10.96 1.44
N GLU A 92 -1.24 11.34 1.50
CA GLU A 92 -1.66 12.69 1.18
C GLU A 92 -1.11 13.70 2.18
N ALA A 93 -1.08 13.33 3.46
CA ALA A 93 -0.53 14.20 4.50
C ALA A 93 0.96 14.44 4.27
N ALA A 94 1.69 13.39 3.92
CA ALA A 94 3.12 13.52 3.63
C ALA A 94 3.37 14.42 2.41
N GLN A 95 2.56 14.26 1.37
CA GLN A 95 2.66 15.11 0.19
C GLN A 95 2.33 16.56 0.50
N SER A 96 1.34 16.79 1.37
CA SER A 96 0.97 18.15 1.79
C SER A 96 2.08 18.85 2.57
N ARG A 97 2.93 18.09 3.26
CA ARG A 97 4.05 18.64 4.00
C ARG A 97 5.23 19.02 3.10
N GLY A 98 5.04 18.96 1.79
CA GLY A 98 6.04 19.43 0.84
C GLY A 98 7.06 18.41 0.43
N ILE A 99 6.75 17.14 0.52
CA ILE A 99 7.59 16.10 -0.10
C ILE A 99 7.46 16.23 -1.61
N ARG A 100 8.54 16.53 -2.27
CA ARG A 100 8.53 16.84 -3.68
C ARG A 100 9.50 15.99 -4.46
#